data_e67941a8523e4216532f8442c3b17e45
#
_entry.id   e67941a8523e4216532f8442c3b17e45
#
_cell.length_a   1.000
_cell.length_b   1.000
_cell.length_c   1.000
_cell.angle_alpha   90.00
_cell.angle_beta   90.00
_cell.angle_gamma   90.00
#
_symmetry.space_group_name_H-M   'P 1'
#
loop_
_entity.id
_entity.type
_entity.pdbx_description
1 polymer ?
#
loop_
_entity_poly.entity_id
_entity_poly.type
_entity_poly.pdbx_seq_one_letter_code
_entity_poly.pdbx_strand_id
1 'polypeptide(L)'
;WAKRSLWEESTRVPLILAGPGIAKGTSPRAVGLIDLYPTLNALCQLPAPPQKLEGRSLVPLLNNPQAQWPHPALTTFHQNDHTLRTEKWRYIRYANGDEELYDHGKDPNEWNNLAKNSNYQKIIAGLKKSLPKTNAQDSPALSKRK
;
A
#
# COMPACT_ATOMS: atom_id res chain seq x y z
N TRP A 1 -0.71 -11.06 18.79
CA TRP A 1 -0.28 -10.13 17.75
C TRP A 1 0.20 -10.92 16.55
N ALA A 2 -0.59 -10.94 15.47
CA ALA A 2 -0.22 -11.66 14.24
C ALA A 2 0.56 -10.71 13.33
N LYS A 3 1.84 -10.98 13.08
CA LYS A 3 2.66 -10.26 12.08
C LYS A 3 2.22 -10.52 10.62
N ARG A 4 1.30 -11.46 10.42
CA ARG A 4 0.87 -11.92 9.10
C ARG A 4 -0.60 -11.60 8.91
N SER A 5 -0.90 -10.32 8.80
CA SER A 5 -2.23 -9.84 8.47
C SER A 5 -2.15 -8.65 7.52
N LEU A 6 -3.30 -8.26 6.99
CA LEU A 6 -3.42 -7.15 6.04
C LEU A 6 -3.89 -5.85 6.70
N TRP A 7 -4.05 -5.84 8.02
CA TRP A 7 -4.50 -4.69 8.81
C TRP A 7 -3.36 -3.71 9.10
N GLU A 8 -3.72 -2.50 9.54
CA GLU A 8 -2.79 -1.40 9.84
C GLU A 8 -1.67 -1.84 10.79
N GLU A 9 -2.00 -2.53 11.87
CA GLU A 9 -1.05 -2.97 12.90
C GLU A 9 0.09 -3.86 12.37
N SER A 10 -0.15 -4.57 11.26
CA SER A 10 0.84 -5.45 10.64
C SER A 10 1.57 -4.81 9.47
N THR A 11 0.95 -3.83 8.80
CA THR A 11 1.45 -3.29 7.53
C THR A 11 2.08 -1.91 7.68
N ARG A 12 1.76 -1.18 8.75
CA ARG A 12 2.33 0.13 9.02
C ARG A 12 3.73 0.02 9.63
N VAL A 13 4.69 0.62 8.95
CA VAL A 13 6.07 0.75 9.43
C VAL A 13 6.54 2.21 9.29
N PRO A 14 7.44 2.68 10.16
CA PRO A 14 8.08 3.98 9.97
C PRO A 14 8.89 4.00 8.68
N LEU A 15 8.76 5.08 7.89
CA LEU A 15 9.61 5.38 6.75
C LEU A 15 10.20 6.77 6.93
N ILE A 16 11.52 6.85 7.07
CA ILE A 16 12.26 8.10 7.25
C ILE A 16 13.31 8.17 6.15
N LEU A 17 13.29 9.25 5.39
CA LEU A 17 14.26 9.56 4.34
C LEU A 17 14.90 10.90 4.65
N ALA A 18 16.23 10.95 4.67
CA ALA A 18 17.00 12.15 4.91
C ALA A 18 18.20 12.20 3.97
N GLY A 19 18.53 13.38 3.47
CA GLY A 19 19.66 13.59 2.59
C GLY A 19 19.67 14.98 1.97
N PRO A 20 20.71 15.31 1.18
CA PRO A 20 20.76 16.56 0.43
C PRO A 20 19.57 16.70 -0.52
N GLY A 21 18.96 17.89 -0.54
CA GLY A 21 17.81 18.17 -1.43
C GLY A 21 16.47 17.61 -1.01
N ILE A 22 16.39 16.87 0.12
CA ILE A 22 15.12 16.37 0.66
C ILE A 22 14.48 17.44 1.54
N ALA A 23 13.23 17.80 1.25
CA ALA A 23 12.48 18.77 2.04
C ALA A 23 12.18 18.23 3.45
N LYS A 24 12.35 19.10 4.47
CA LYS A 24 11.94 18.77 5.83
C LYS A 24 10.41 18.75 5.92
N GLY A 25 9.88 17.72 6.54
CA GLY A 25 8.44 17.63 6.77
C GLY A 25 7.94 16.21 6.96
N THR A 26 6.64 16.09 7.15
CA THR A 26 5.93 14.80 7.26
C THR A 26 4.88 14.74 6.18
N SER A 27 4.79 13.60 5.51
CA SER A 27 3.77 13.34 4.50
C SER A 27 2.70 12.40 5.08
N PRO A 28 1.40 12.73 4.93
CA PRO A 28 0.31 11.83 5.30
C PRO A 28 0.02 10.76 4.23
N ARG A 29 0.77 10.77 3.14
CA ARG A 29 0.53 9.88 2.00
C ARG A 29 0.90 8.44 2.32
N ALA A 30 0.03 7.51 1.95
CA ALA A 30 0.33 6.10 2.05
C ALA A 30 1.29 5.69 0.93
N VAL A 31 2.42 5.12 1.30
CA VAL A 31 3.47 4.65 0.39
C VAL A 31 3.88 3.22 0.77
N GLY A 32 4.42 2.47 -0.18
CA GLY A 32 4.85 1.09 0.04
C GLY A 32 6.38 0.95 0.05
N LEU A 33 6.89 -0.10 0.70
CA LEU A 33 8.33 -0.41 0.66
C LEU A 33 8.82 -0.71 -0.76
N ILE A 34 7.92 -1.14 -1.65
CA ILE A 34 8.20 -1.36 -3.07
C ILE A 34 8.62 -0.06 -3.79
N ASP A 35 8.23 1.10 -3.25
CA ASP A 35 8.57 2.42 -3.79
C ASP A 35 10.01 2.85 -3.49
N LEU A 36 10.71 2.16 -2.57
CA LEU A 36 12.08 2.51 -2.18
C LEU A 36 13.07 2.34 -3.33
N TYR A 37 13.03 1.21 -4.03
CA TYR A 37 13.97 0.95 -5.11
C TYR A 37 13.90 2.01 -6.24
N PRO A 38 12.73 2.31 -6.83
CA PRO A 38 12.63 3.36 -7.85
C PRO A 38 12.98 4.75 -7.29
N THR A 39 12.76 4.99 -5.99
CA THR A 39 13.15 6.26 -5.35
C THR A 39 14.66 6.40 -5.27
N LEU A 40 15.36 5.38 -4.78
CA LEU A 40 16.82 5.37 -4.69
C LEU A 40 17.46 5.47 -6.10
N ASN A 41 16.88 4.72 -7.07
CA ASN A 41 17.34 4.80 -8.46
C ASN A 41 17.26 6.23 -9.01
N ALA A 42 16.16 6.93 -8.75
CA ALA A 42 15.97 8.31 -9.18
C ALA A 42 16.89 9.29 -8.44
N LEU A 43 17.05 9.15 -7.12
CA LEU A 43 17.90 10.01 -6.31
C LEU A 43 19.39 9.86 -6.69
N CYS A 44 19.83 8.65 -6.99
CA CYS A 44 21.22 8.35 -7.38
C CYS A 44 21.45 8.52 -8.89
N GLN A 45 20.45 8.94 -9.66
CA GLN A 45 20.54 9.13 -11.12
C GLN A 45 21.07 7.87 -11.84
N LEU A 46 20.67 6.69 -11.37
CA LEU A 46 21.09 5.42 -11.96
C LEU A 46 20.32 5.16 -13.27
N PRO A 47 20.89 4.38 -14.19
CA PRO A 47 20.17 3.94 -15.39
C PRO A 47 18.87 3.21 -15.03
N ALA A 48 17.88 3.32 -15.91
CA ALA A 48 16.63 2.58 -15.74
C ALA A 48 16.93 1.06 -15.68
N PRO A 49 16.38 0.33 -14.71
CA PRO A 49 16.59 -1.11 -14.63
C PRO A 49 15.90 -1.81 -15.81
N PRO A 50 16.44 -2.96 -16.29
CA PRO A 50 15.86 -3.66 -17.43
C PRO A 50 14.47 -4.23 -17.16
N GLN A 51 14.15 -4.53 -15.89
CA GLN A 51 12.83 -5.01 -15.50
C GLN A 51 11.87 -3.85 -15.22
N LYS A 52 10.59 -4.05 -15.56
CA LYS A 52 9.54 -3.11 -15.17
C LYS A 52 9.37 -3.10 -13.66
N LEU A 53 9.50 -1.92 -13.05
CA LEU A 53 9.23 -1.71 -11.64
C LEU A 53 7.73 -1.47 -11.43
N GLU A 54 7.15 -2.09 -10.39
CA GLU A 54 5.77 -1.85 -9.98
C GLU A 54 5.66 -0.70 -8.97
N GLY A 55 6.72 -0.46 -8.19
CA GLY A 55 6.84 0.68 -7.29
C GLY A 55 7.03 2.00 -8.03
N ARG A 56 6.84 3.11 -7.33
CA ARG A 56 6.92 4.47 -7.85
C ARG A 56 7.95 5.28 -7.07
N SER A 57 8.66 6.16 -7.76
CA SER A 57 9.59 7.07 -7.10
C SER A 57 8.85 8.05 -6.19
N LEU A 58 9.28 8.14 -4.94
CA LEU A 58 8.79 9.07 -3.92
C LEU A 58 9.42 10.47 -4.04
N VAL A 59 10.27 10.72 -5.03
CA VAL A 59 10.91 12.03 -5.23
C VAL A 59 9.92 13.20 -5.21
N PRO A 60 8.71 13.13 -5.81
CA PRO A 60 7.72 14.20 -5.68
C PRO A 60 7.35 14.52 -4.22
N LEU A 61 7.22 13.49 -3.36
CA LEU A 61 6.93 13.67 -1.94
C LEU A 61 8.14 14.12 -1.13
N LEU A 62 9.34 13.75 -1.55
CA LEU A 62 10.59 14.20 -0.94
C LEU A 62 10.87 15.68 -1.23
N ASN A 63 10.44 16.18 -2.38
CA ASN A 63 10.53 17.60 -2.74
C ASN A 63 9.40 18.43 -2.09
N ASN A 64 8.21 17.85 -1.98
CA ASN A 64 7.05 18.48 -1.35
C ASN A 64 6.23 17.40 -0.60
N PRO A 65 6.35 17.28 0.73
CA PRO A 65 5.63 16.30 1.53
C PRO A 65 4.09 16.37 1.38
N GLN A 66 3.55 17.52 0.95
CA GLN A 66 2.11 17.71 0.74
C GLN A 66 1.68 17.53 -0.72
N ALA A 67 2.58 17.13 -1.61
CA ALA A 67 2.23 16.86 -3.01
C ALA A 67 1.08 15.84 -3.14
N GLN A 68 0.32 15.94 -4.22
CA GLN A 68 -0.73 14.97 -4.52
C GLN A 68 -0.10 13.59 -4.79
N TRP A 69 -0.73 12.57 -4.21
CA TRP A 69 -0.30 11.18 -4.37
C TRP A 69 -1.52 10.27 -4.54
N PRO A 70 -2.03 10.10 -5.77
CA PRO A 70 -3.27 9.35 -6.03
C PRO A 70 -3.08 7.82 -6.03
N HIS A 71 -1.96 7.33 -5.54
CA HIS A 71 -1.59 5.92 -5.59
C HIS A 71 -1.76 5.29 -4.20
N PRO A 72 -2.62 4.27 -4.05
CA PRO A 72 -2.68 3.51 -2.81
C PRO A 72 -1.41 2.67 -2.64
N ALA A 73 -0.97 2.51 -1.40
CA ALA A 73 0.04 1.51 -1.06
C ALA A 73 -0.62 0.11 -1.10
N LEU A 74 0.00 -0.81 -1.82
CA LEU A 74 -0.44 -2.20 -1.94
C LEU A 74 0.43 -3.08 -1.06
N THR A 75 -0.21 -3.97 -0.29
CA THR A 75 0.44 -5.10 0.39
C THR A 75 -0.29 -6.38 0.02
N THR A 76 0.47 -7.43 -0.27
CA THR A 76 -0.03 -8.77 -0.58
C THR A 76 0.54 -9.75 0.45
N PHE A 77 -0.29 -10.64 0.98
CA PHE A 77 0.15 -11.64 1.95
C PHE A 77 0.16 -13.06 1.37
N HIS A 78 -0.91 -13.51 0.79
CA HIS A 78 -1.04 -14.77 0.04
C HIS A 78 -1.52 -14.48 -1.37
N GLN A 79 -1.61 -15.51 -2.21
CA GLN A 79 -2.20 -15.37 -3.54
C GLN A 79 -3.63 -14.83 -3.41
N ASN A 80 -3.90 -13.68 -4.03
CA ASN A 80 -5.16 -12.96 -4.02
C ASN A 80 -5.60 -12.34 -2.69
N ASP A 81 -4.77 -12.37 -1.64
CA ASP A 81 -5.01 -11.62 -0.41
C ASP A 81 -4.28 -10.26 -0.49
N HIS A 82 -5.03 -9.19 -0.63
CA HIS A 82 -4.49 -7.86 -0.88
C HIS A 82 -5.07 -6.82 0.05
N THR A 83 -4.26 -5.87 0.47
CA THR A 83 -4.74 -4.62 1.08
C THR A 83 -4.25 -3.42 0.31
N LEU A 84 -5.13 -2.44 0.16
CA LEU A 84 -4.85 -1.12 -0.39
C LEU A 84 -5.01 -0.08 0.70
N ARG A 85 -3.97 0.71 0.94
CA ARG A 85 -3.97 1.82 1.89
C ARG A 85 -3.85 3.15 1.14
N THR A 86 -4.85 4.00 1.30
CA THR A 86 -4.79 5.41 0.90
C THR A 86 -4.61 6.28 2.14
N GLU A 87 -4.57 7.59 2.02
CA GLU A 87 -4.54 8.49 3.19
C GLU A 87 -5.74 8.27 4.12
N LYS A 88 -6.93 8.02 3.55
CA LYS A 88 -8.17 7.90 4.30
C LYS A 88 -8.67 6.47 4.45
N TRP A 89 -8.50 5.64 3.43
CA TRP A 89 -9.16 4.35 3.34
C TRP A 89 -8.18 3.21 3.43
N ARG A 90 -8.57 2.14 4.14
CA ARG A 90 -8.03 0.80 3.95
C ARG A 90 -9.10 -0.08 3.35
N TYR A 91 -8.73 -0.77 2.29
CA TYR A 91 -9.56 -1.79 1.66
C TYR A 91 -8.79 -3.09 1.62
N ILE A 92 -9.41 -4.16 2.10
CA ILE A 92 -8.85 -5.52 2.08
C ILE A 92 -9.75 -6.40 1.24
N ARG A 93 -9.15 -7.21 0.39
CA ARG A 93 -9.82 -8.28 -0.34
C ARG A 93 -9.09 -9.58 -0.10
N TYR A 94 -9.83 -10.61 0.27
CA TYR A 94 -9.35 -11.96 0.48
C TYR A 94 -9.61 -12.85 -0.73
N ALA A 95 -8.82 -13.93 -0.86
CA ALA A 95 -8.93 -14.92 -1.94
C ALA A 95 -10.30 -15.62 -1.96
N ASN A 96 -10.96 -15.77 -0.80
CA ASN A 96 -12.29 -16.34 -0.66
C ASN A 96 -13.43 -15.38 -1.10
N GLY A 97 -13.09 -14.15 -1.48
CA GLY A 97 -14.03 -13.12 -1.89
C GLY A 97 -14.52 -12.21 -0.78
N ASP A 98 -14.13 -12.45 0.48
CA ASP A 98 -14.45 -11.53 1.58
C ASP A 98 -13.76 -10.17 1.40
N GLU A 99 -14.43 -9.14 1.88
CA GLU A 99 -13.97 -7.76 1.76
C GLU A 99 -14.08 -7.00 3.07
N GLU A 100 -13.12 -6.11 3.30
CA GLU A 100 -13.16 -5.17 4.42
C GLU A 100 -12.87 -3.76 3.91
N LEU A 101 -13.51 -2.77 4.51
CA LEU A 101 -13.27 -1.36 4.26
C LEU A 101 -13.29 -0.60 5.58
N TYR A 102 -12.28 0.26 5.80
CA TYR A 102 -12.15 1.08 7.01
C TYR A 102 -11.88 2.52 6.67
N ASP A 103 -12.53 3.45 7.38
CA ASP A 103 -12.30 4.89 7.29
C ASP A 103 -11.33 5.34 8.39
N HIS A 104 -10.06 5.47 8.08
CA HIS A 104 -9.03 5.86 9.06
C HIS A 104 -9.20 7.26 9.65
N GLY A 105 -10.01 8.12 9.03
CA GLY A 105 -10.37 9.40 9.62
C GLY A 105 -11.34 9.27 10.81
N LYS A 106 -12.04 8.13 10.93
CA LYS A 106 -13.06 7.88 11.96
C LYS A 106 -12.75 6.64 12.80
N ASP A 107 -12.09 5.67 12.21
CA ASP A 107 -11.80 4.35 12.80
C ASP A 107 -10.34 3.94 12.51
N PRO A 108 -9.37 4.57 13.17
CA PRO A 108 -7.94 4.26 12.97
C PRO A 108 -7.55 2.86 13.44
N ASN A 109 -8.38 2.22 14.26
CA ASN A 109 -8.14 0.88 14.81
C ASN A 109 -8.79 -0.25 13.99
N GLU A 110 -9.50 0.09 12.91
CA GLU A 110 -10.11 -0.89 12.00
C GLU A 110 -11.11 -1.84 12.71
N TRP A 111 -11.96 -1.29 13.60
CA TRP A 111 -12.95 -2.08 14.34
C TRP A 111 -14.27 -2.25 13.59
N ASN A 112 -14.62 -1.32 12.71
CA ASN A 112 -15.92 -1.26 12.06
C ASN A 112 -15.79 -1.48 10.55
N ASN A 113 -16.01 -2.73 10.09
CA ASN A 113 -15.97 -3.05 8.68
C ASN A 113 -17.17 -2.43 7.92
N LEU A 114 -16.88 -1.53 6.98
CA LEU A 114 -17.86 -0.81 6.16
C LEU A 114 -18.16 -1.49 4.80
N ALA A 115 -17.52 -2.61 4.48
CA ALA A 115 -17.59 -3.21 3.14
C ALA A 115 -19.01 -3.60 2.72
N LYS A 116 -19.87 -4.00 3.67
CA LYS A 116 -21.27 -4.39 3.40
C LYS A 116 -22.23 -3.19 3.32
N ASN A 117 -21.79 -1.99 3.65
CA ASN A 117 -22.65 -0.81 3.63
C ASN A 117 -22.73 -0.22 2.21
N SER A 118 -23.94 -0.12 1.68
CA SER A 118 -24.23 0.35 0.32
C SER A 118 -23.67 1.75 0.02
N ASN A 119 -23.56 2.62 1.02
CA ASN A 119 -23.07 3.98 0.87
C ASN A 119 -21.59 4.04 0.43
N TYR A 120 -20.82 2.98 0.64
CA TYR A 120 -19.39 2.93 0.36
C TYR A 120 -19.04 2.13 -0.91
N GLN A 121 -20.01 1.57 -1.62
CA GLN A 121 -19.76 0.72 -2.80
C GLN A 121 -19.01 1.44 -3.92
N LYS A 122 -19.25 2.74 -4.11
CA LYS A 122 -18.50 3.56 -5.09
C LYS A 122 -17.01 3.67 -4.73
N ILE A 123 -16.70 3.77 -3.43
CA ILE A 123 -15.32 3.84 -2.93
C ILE A 123 -14.62 2.51 -3.16
N ILE A 124 -15.28 1.41 -2.80
CA ILE A 124 -14.78 0.05 -3.02
C ILE A 124 -14.50 -0.18 -4.51
N ALA A 125 -15.45 0.16 -5.38
CA ALA A 125 -15.29 0.02 -6.83
C ALA A 125 -14.11 0.85 -7.38
N GLY A 126 -13.86 2.03 -6.80
CA GLY A 126 -12.69 2.85 -7.11
C GLY A 126 -11.38 2.18 -6.70
N LEU A 127 -11.31 1.69 -5.45
CA LEU A 127 -10.12 1.04 -4.90
C LEU A 127 -9.80 -0.28 -5.63
N LYS A 128 -10.81 -1.07 -5.98
CA LYS A 128 -10.65 -2.32 -6.76
C LYS A 128 -9.87 -2.14 -8.06
N LYS A 129 -9.93 -0.96 -8.68
CA LYS A 129 -9.16 -0.65 -9.90
C LYS A 129 -7.65 -0.66 -9.69
N SER A 130 -7.21 -0.49 -8.45
CA SER A 130 -5.79 -0.49 -8.06
C SER A 130 -5.28 -1.85 -7.60
N LEU A 131 -6.13 -2.88 -7.56
CA LEU A 131 -5.71 -4.23 -7.28
C LEU A 131 -4.84 -4.79 -8.41
N PRO A 132 -3.87 -5.69 -8.09
CA PRO A 132 -3.04 -6.33 -9.11
C PRO A 132 -3.91 -7.15 -10.07
N LYS A 133 -3.58 -7.07 -11.37
CA LYS A 133 -4.24 -7.87 -12.41
C LYS A 133 -3.66 -9.28 -12.50
N THR A 134 -2.42 -9.45 -12.07
CA THR A 134 -1.70 -10.73 -12.07
C THR A 134 -1.29 -11.05 -10.64
N ASN A 135 -1.58 -12.26 -10.21
CA ASN A 135 -1.24 -12.75 -8.87
C ASN A 135 -0.31 -13.94 -9.01
N ALA A 136 0.90 -13.83 -8.49
CA ALA A 136 1.82 -14.95 -8.41
C ALA A 136 1.29 -16.01 -7.44
N GLN A 137 1.60 -17.27 -7.73
CA GLN A 137 1.31 -18.36 -6.80
C GLN A 137 2.19 -18.25 -5.55
N ASP A 138 1.67 -18.72 -4.42
CA ASP A 138 2.48 -18.85 -3.21
C ASP A 138 3.68 -19.75 -3.46
N SER A 139 4.83 -19.38 -2.92
CA SER A 139 6.00 -20.24 -3.03
C SER A 139 5.75 -21.57 -2.29
N PRO A 140 6.31 -22.71 -2.76
CA PRO A 140 6.15 -24.01 -2.09
C PRO A 140 6.56 -24.02 -0.62
N ALA A 141 7.48 -23.15 -0.22
CA ALA A 141 7.91 -23.00 1.18
C ALA A 141 6.83 -22.38 2.08
N LEU A 142 5.94 -21.53 1.53
CA LEU A 142 4.82 -20.94 2.25
C LEU A 142 3.62 -21.88 2.33
N SER A 143 3.36 -22.66 1.30
CA SER A 143 2.25 -23.60 1.26
C SER A 143 2.37 -24.73 2.31
N LYS A 144 3.58 -25.06 2.76
CA LYS A 144 3.86 -26.08 3.80
C LYS A 144 3.71 -25.58 5.25
N ARG A 145 3.37 -24.30 5.48
CA ARG A 145 3.27 -23.68 6.81
C ARG A 145 1.82 -23.40 7.24
N LYS A 146 0.89 -24.17 6.69
CA LYS A 146 -0.51 -24.16 7.14
C LYS A 146 -0.69 -24.93 8.43
#